data_22c33e0fbf26e9980e1428a3cf282909
#
_entry.id   22c33e0fbf26e9980e1428a3cf282909
#
_cell.length_a   1.000
_cell.length_b   1.000
_cell.length_c   1.000
_cell.angle_alpha   90.00
_cell.angle_beta   90.00
_cell.angle_gamma   90.00
#
_symmetry.space_group_name_H-M   'P 1'
#
loop_
_entity.id
_entity.type
_entity.pdbx_description
1 polymer ?
#
loop_
_entity_poly.entity_id
_entity_poly.type
_entity_poly.pdbx_seq_one_letter_code
_entity_poly.pdbx_strand_id
1 'polypeptide(L)'
;TRDIRIETARDLGVPLIGKGIVPQHHIDVHGRMAPGWIIGRISDSVPNLLYEWRKQVAEAAGSVRMGAAVLENRLRYHRWPKTGDPFEIHTSLGGTAEKTHSLVHWMMDPDTGLPWATSQVVAITLDLDARKAIPSPPKMLEDLERLAPRGLSL
;
A
#
# COMPACT_ATOMS: atom_id res chain seq x y z
N THR A 1 -12.96 3.03 -17.32
CA THR A 1 -11.94 2.29 -16.53
C THR A 1 -10.60 2.81 -16.98
N ARG A 2 -9.81 3.40 -16.08
CA ARG A 2 -8.46 3.84 -16.42
C ARG A 2 -7.61 2.61 -16.73
N ASP A 3 -6.73 2.73 -17.73
CA ASP A 3 -5.78 1.67 -18.06
C ASP A 3 -4.80 1.48 -16.89
N ILE A 4 -4.71 0.27 -16.35
CA ILE A 4 -3.81 -0.07 -15.24
C ILE A 4 -2.42 -0.30 -15.83
N ARG A 5 -1.64 0.77 -15.87
CA ARG A 5 -0.29 0.82 -16.42
C ARG A 5 0.66 1.54 -15.49
N ILE A 6 1.93 1.16 -15.52
CA ILE A 6 2.96 1.81 -14.70
C ILE A 6 3.12 3.30 -15.08
N GLU A 7 2.94 3.63 -16.35
CA GLU A 7 2.95 5.00 -16.86
C GLU A 7 1.83 5.83 -16.21
N THR A 8 0.63 5.25 -16.08
CA THR A 8 -0.51 5.91 -15.41
C THR A 8 -0.17 6.26 -13.96
N ALA A 9 0.50 5.36 -13.23
CA ALA A 9 0.93 5.64 -11.87
C ALA A 9 1.96 6.79 -11.81
N ARG A 10 2.90 6.80 -12.76
CA ARG A 10 3.93 7.85 -12.87
C ARG A 10 3.34 9.21 -13.25
N ASP A 11 2.43 9.24 -14.21
CA ASP A 11 1.76 10.47 -14.67
C ASP A 11 0.89 11.10 -13.57
N LEU A 12 0.30 10.27 -12.71
CA LEU A 12 -0.44 10.72 -11.54
C LEU A 12 0.46 11.15 -10.37
N GLY A 13 1.77 10.95 -10.48
CA GLY A 13 2.73 11.30 -9.44
C GLY A 13 2.60 10.45 -8.18
N VAL A 14 2.00 9.24 -8.27
CA VAL A 14 1.91 8.35 -7.12
C VAL A 14 3.29 7.75 -6.80
N PRO A 15 3.66 7.63 -5.51
CA PRO A 15 4.99 7.18 -5.14
C PRO A 15 5.20 5.70 -5.43
N LEU A 16 6.42 5.37 -5.81
CA LEU A 16 6.98 4.03 -5.76
C LEU A 16 7.44 3.76 -4.32
N ILE A 17 6.76 2.87 -3.62
CA ILE A 17 7.03 2.57 -2.21
C ILE A 17 7.83 1.28 -2.00
N GLY A 18 7.88 0.40 -2.98
CA GLY A 18 8.62 -0.86 -2.90
C GLY A 18 8.97 -1.42 -4.26
N LYS A 19 10.08 -2.14 -4.34
CA LYS A 19 10.51 -2.88 -5.52
C LYS A 19 11.32 -4.10 -5.12
N GLY A 20 11.37 -5.07 -5.99
CA GLY A 20 12.17 -6.28 -5.76
C GLY A 20 12.06 -7.28 -6.89
N ILE A 21 12.62 -8.42 -6.63
CA ILE A 21 12.57 -9.63 -7.49
C ILE A 21 11.87 -10.71 -6.69
N VAL A 22 10.99 -11.47 -7.34
CA VAL A 22 10.26 -12.59 -6.72
C VAL A 22 11.22 -13.74 -6.44
N PRO A 23 11.46 -14.09 -5.16
CA PRO A 23 12.37 -15.19 -4.82
C PRO A 23 11.64 -16.55 -4.89
N GLN A 24 12.41 -17.62 -5.02
CA GLN A 24 11.88 -18.99 -5.15
C GLN A 24 10.93 -19.39 -4.01
N HIS A 25 11.22 -18.99 -2.78
CA HIS A 25 10.39 -19.37 -1.61
C HIS A 25 9.03 -18.67 -1.54
N HIS A 26 8.76 -17.70 -2.44
CA HIS A 26 7.44 -17.11 -2.58
C HIS A 26 6.51 -17.88 -3.53
N ILE A 27 7.04 -18.90 -4.20
CA ILE A 27 6.34 -19.64 -5.26
C ILE A 27 5.58 -20.83 -4.64
N ASP A 28 4.33 -20.96 -5.02
CA ASP A 28 3.47 -22.09 -4.64
C ASP A 28 3.75 -23.35 -5.48
N VAL A 29 3.05 -24.43 -5.15
CA VAL A 29 3.17 -25.72 -5.87
C VAL A 29 2.71 -25.64 -7.33
N HIS A 30 2.04 -24.57 -7.74
CA HIS A 30 1.62 -24.33 -9.12
C HIS A 30 2.59 -23.43 -9.90
N GLY A 31 3.74 -23.11 -9.32
CA GLY A 31 4.75 -22.27 -9.97
C GLY A 31 4.39 -20.77 -10.02
N ARG A 32 3.55 -20.29 -9.12
CA ARG A 32 3.06 -18.91 -9.05
C ARG A 32 3.38 -18.29 -7.69
N MET A 33 3.61 -16.98 -7.66
CA MET A 33 3.75 -16.29 -6.39
C MET A 33 2.46 -16.44 -5.56
N ALA A 34 2.58 -17.01 -4.38
CA ALA A 34 1.42 -17.26 -3.53
C ALA A 34 0.78 -15.95 -3.06
N PRO A 35 -0.58 -15.88 -2.96
CA PRO A 35 -1.33 -14.68 -2.58
C PRO A 35 -0.82 -13.99 -1.31
N GLY A 36 -0.47 -14.78 -0.28
CA GLY A 36 0.05 -14.26 0.99
C GLY A 36 1.35 -13.47 0.81
N TRP A 37 2.21 -13.84 -0.13
CA TRP A 37 3.44 -13.09 -0.42
C TRP A 37 3.18 -11.81 -1.20
N ILE A 38 2.17 -11.76 -2.06
CA ILE A 38 1.74 -10.51 -2.73
C ILE A 38 1.30 -9.50 -1.68
N ILE A 39 0.41 -9.92 -0.76
CA ILE A 39 -0.04 -9.08 0.36
C ILE A 39 1.15 -8.70 1.25
N GLY A 40 2.03 -9.65 1.57
CA GLY A 40 3.22 -9.42 2.39
C GLY A 40 4.14 -8.34 1.78
N ARG A 41 4.44 -8.42 0.48
CA ARG A 41 5.29 -7.41 -0.18
C ARG A 41 4.67 -6.02 -0.18
N ILE A 42 3.35 -5.93 -0.39
CA ILE A 42 2.62 -4.66 -0.27
C ILE A 42 2.74 -4.13 1.16
N SER A 43 2.43 -4.96 2.17
CA SER A 43 2.49 -4.57 3.58
C SER A 43 3.89 -4.16 4.04
N ASP A 44 4.93 -4.86 3.62
CA ASP A 44 6.33 -4.54 3.91
C ASP A 44 6.75 -3.19 3.30
N SER A 45 6.09 -2.77 2.23
CA SER A 45 6.41 -1.53 1.50
C SER A 45 5.70 -0.29 2.07
N VAL A 46 4.55 -0.45 2.71
CA VAL A 46 3.77 0.68 3.28
C VAL A 46 4.56 1.53 4.28
N PRO A 47 5.43 0.98 5.16
CA PRO A 47 6.27 1.79 6.02
C PRO A 47 7.14 2.81 5.29
N ASN A 48 7.54 2.55 4.04
CA ASN A 48 8.33 3.50 3.25
C ASN A 48 7.53 4.76 2.91
N LEU A 49 6.22 4.63 2.66
CA LEU A 49 5.32 5.78 2.46
C LEU A 49 5.16 6.60 3.74
N LEU A 50 5.12 5.92 4.89
CA LEU A 50 4.79 6.52 6.18
C LEU A 50 6.02 6.89 7.01
N TYR A 51 7.24 6.67 6.51
CA TYR A 51 8.47 6.81 7.29
C TYR A 51 8.64 8.21 7.90
N GLU A 52 8.59 9.26 7.08
CA GLU A 52 8.70 10.65 7.53
C GLU A 52 7.55 11.04 8.47
N TRP A 53 6.38 10.54 8.19
CA TRP A 53 5.19 10.78 8.99
C TRP A 53 5.27 10.13 10.37
N ARG A 54 5.81 8.91 10.50
CA ARG A 54 5.98 8.23 11.81
C ARG A 54 6.76 9.07 12.80
N LYS A 55 7.82 9.74 12.36
CA LYS A 55 8.62 10.61 13.20
C LYS A 55 7.83 11.82 13.69
N GLN A 56 7.13 12.49 12.80
CA GLN A 56 6.30 13.65 13.11
C GLN A 56 5.12 13.29 14.03
N VAL A 57 4.50 12.13 13.82
CA VAL A 57 3.41 11.66 14.67
C VAL A 57 3.89 11.24 16.05
N ALA A 58 5.04 10.58 16.15
CA ALA A 58 5.65 10.26 17.43
C ALA A 58 5.95 11.53 18.24
N GLU A 59 6.40 12.58 17.57
CA GLU A 59 6.66 13.90 18.19
C GLU A 59 5.36 14.60 18.59
N ALA A 60 4.30 14.55 17.77
CA ALA A 60 3.02 15.20 18.01
C ALA A 60 2.09 14.43 18.96
N ALA A 61 2.17 13.10 18.99
CA ALA A 61 1.32 12.24 19.83
C ALA A 61 1.72 12.25 21.30
N GLY A 62 2.90 12.77 21.64
CA GLY A 62 3.40 12.80 23.01
C GLY A 62 3.47 11.40 23.63
N SER A 63 2.55 11.09 24.57
CA SER A 63 2.51 9.81 25.28
C SER A 63 1.64 8.74 24.63
N VAL A 64 0.86 9.06 23.59
CA VAL A 64 -0.08 8.11 22.96
C VAL A 64 0.69 7.22 21.96
N ARG A 65 0.67 5.92 22.21
CA ARG A 65 1.21 4.95 21.26
C ARG A 65 0.19 4.68 20.17
N MET A 66 0.46 5.18 18.97
CA MET A 66 -0.40 4.96 17.80
C MET A 66 0.06 3.80 16.95
N GLY A 67 -0.91 3.10 16.38
CA GLY A 67 -0.72 2.03 15.41
C GLY A 67 -1.74 2.15 14.28
N ALA A 68 -1.64 1.25 13.33
CA ALA A 68 -2.63 1.09 12.27
C ALA A 68 -3.03 -0.37 12.15
N ALA A 69 -4.28 -0.61 11.76
CA ALA A 69 -4.76 -1.93 11.41
C ALA A 69 -5.54 -1.88 10.11
N VAL A 70 -5.35 -2.90 9.29
CA VAL A 70 -6.13 -3.12 8.07
C VAL A 70 -7.40 -3.89 8.47
N LEU A 71 -8.57 -3.33 8.13
CA LEU A 71 -9.87 -3.94 8.35
C LEU A 71 -10.34 -4.78 7.17
N GLU A 72 -10.01 -4.32 5.96
CA GLU A 72 -10.41 -4.97 4.71
C GLU A 72 -9.28 -4.83 3.69
N ASN A 73 -9.06 -5.90 2.93
CA ASN A 73 -8.15 -5.91 1.79
C ASN A 73 -8.86 -6.57 0.61
N ARG A 74 -9.12 -5.78 -0.43
CA ARG A 74 -9.64 -6.25 -1.71
C ARG A 74 -8.48 -6.41 -2.66
N LEU A 75 -8.22 -7.65 -3.10
CA LEU A 75 -7.12 -7.97 -3.98
C LEU A 75 -7.64 -8.48 -5.32
N ARG A 76 -7.09 -7.93 -6.40
CA ARG A 76 -7.37 -8.39 -7.77
C ARG A 76 -6.07 -8.86 -8.40
N TYR A 77 -6.05 -10.12 -8.83
CA TYR A 77 -4.93 -10.71 -9.55
C TYR A 77 -5.14 -10.51 -11.04
N HIS A 78 -4.14 -9.98 -11.73
CA HIS A 78 -4.16 -9.78 -13.18
C HIS A 78 -3.30 -10.81 -13.89
N ARG A 79 -2.11 -11.06 -13.34
CA ARG A 79 -1.14 -12.06 -13.79
C ARG A 79 -0.42 -12.63 -12.58
N TRP A 80 0.25 -13.73 -12.75
CA TRP A 80 0.97 -14.40 -11.68
C TRP A 80 2.47 -14.29 -11.89
N PRO A 81 3.20 -13.57 -11.02
CA PRO A 81 4.65 -13.52 -11.07
C PRO A 81 5.25 -14.88 -10.77
N LYS A 82 6.40 -15.13 -11.37
CA LYS A 82 7.23 -16.33 -11.17
C LYS A 82 8.55 -15.94 -10.53
N THR A 83 9.35 -16.93 -10.14
CA THR A 83 10.71 -16.72 -9.68
C THR A 83 11.50 -15.87 -10.67
N GLY A 84 12.18 -14.84 -10.18
CA GLY A 84 12.99 -13.95 -10.98
C GLY A 84 12.26 -12.77 -11.60
N ASP A 85 10.91 -12.77 -11.58
CA ASP A 85 10.14 -11.65 -12.11
C ASP A 85 10.32 -10.41 -11.22
N PRO A 86 10.56 -9.22 -11.81
CA PRO A 86 10.67 -7.98 -11.07
C PRO A 86 9.29 -7.45 -10.69
N PHE A 87 9.24 -6.66 -9.63
CA PHE A 87 8.04 -5.92 -9.28
C PHE A 87 8.34 -4.52 -8.74
N GLU A 88 7.41 -3.61 -8.98
CA GLU A 88 7.31 -2.30 -8.34
C GLU A 88 5.95 -2.16 -7.67
N ILE A 89 5.89 -1.47 -6.51
CA ILE A 89 4.65 -1.20 -5.78
C ILE A 89 4.43 0.30 -5.73
N HIS A 90 3.38 0.75 -6.39
CA HIS A 90 2.91 2.13 -6.41
C HIS A 90 1.67 2.25 -5.53
N THR A 91 1.55 3.37 -4.81
CA THR A 91 0.48 3.56 -3.84
C THR A 91 -0.17 4.92 -3.98
N SER A 92 -1.50 4.93 -3.96
CA SER A 92 -2.30 6.16 -3.90
C SER A 92 -3.26 6.15 -2.72
N LEU A 93 -3.74 7.33 -2.34
CA LEU A 93 -4.83 7.47 -1.39
C LEU A 93 -6.16 7.16 -2.11
N GLY A 94 -6.92 6.21 -1.59
CA GLY A 94 -8.24 5.85 -2.11
C GLY A 94 -9.34 6.77 -1.58
N GLY A 95 -9.39 6.95 -0.27
CA GLY A 95 -10.38 7.79 0.39
C GLY A 95 -10.10 7.98 1.87
N THR A 96 -10.81 8.92 2.48
CA THR A 96 -10.73 9.23 3.91
C THR A 96 -12.12 9.37 4.49
N ALA A 97 -12.30 8.93 5.73
CA ALA A 97 -13.47 9.14 6.56
C ALA A 97 -13.02 9.45 7.99
N GLU A 98 -13.95 9.68 8.92
CA GLU A 98 -13.64 10.11 10.28
C GLU A 98 -12.59 9.24 10.98
N LYS A 99 -12.70 7.92 10.89
CA LYS A 99 -11.81 6.96 11.58
C LYS A 99 -11.11 6.00 10.62
N THR A 100 -11.39 6.09 9.33
CA THR A 100 -10.82 5.19 8.32
C THR A 100 -10.15 5.97 7.20
N HIS A 101 -9.16 5.36 6.61
CA HIS A 101 -8.58 5.78 5.34
C HIS A 101 -8.34 4.56 4.47
N SER A 102 -8.32 4.75 3.17
CA SER A 102 -8.02 3.67 2.23
C SER A 102 -6.83 4.01 1.37
N LEU A 103 -6.04 2.98 1.07
CA LEU A 103 -4.93 3.06 0.12
C LEU A 103 -5.21 2.10 -1.03
N VAL A 104 -4.79 2.50 -2.22
CA VAL A 104 -4.80 1.67 -3.42
C VAL A 104 -3.35 1.38 -3.79
N HIS A 105 -3.04 0.10 -3.93
CA HIS A 105 -1.70 -0.37 -4.28
C HIS A 105 -1.72 -1.07 -5.63
N TRP A 106 -0.78 -0.73 -6.48
CA TRP A 106 -0.52 -1.42 -7.72
C TRP A 106 0.83 -2.11 -7.66
N MET A 107 0.83 -3.44 -7.68
CA MET A 107 2.04 -4.24 -7.88
C MET A 107 2.22 -4.47 -9.37
N MET A 108 3.23 -3.86 -9.95
CA MET A 108 3.45 -3.75 -11.38
C MET A 108 4.68 -4.52 -11.81
N ASP A 109 4.66 -4.98 -13.04
CA ASP A 109 5.81 -5.52 -13.75
C ASP A 109 6.53 -4.34 -14.44
N PRO A 110 7.73 -3.96 -14.02
CA PRO A 110 8.43 -2.82 -14.63
C PRO A 110 8.92 -3.09 -16.06
N ASP A 111 9.06 -4.36 -16.47
CA ASP A 111 9.53 -4.72 -17.80
C ASP A 111 8.43 -4.57 -18.85
N THR A 112 7.17 -4.85 -18.49
CA THR A 112 6.04 -4.78 -19.41
C THR A 112 5.11 -3.60 -19.15
N GLY A 113 5.23 -2.95 -17.98
CA GLY A 113 4.33 -1.89 -17.52
C GLY A 113 2.95 -2.38 -17.11
N LEU A 114 2.72 -3.71 -17.07
CA LEU A 114 1.42 -4.33 -16.77
C LEU A 114 1.29 -4.74 -15.30
N PRO A 115 0.07 -4.79 -14.73
CA PRO A 115 -0.12 -5.18 -13.35
C PRO A 115 0.09 -6.68 -13.13
N TRP A 116 0.74 -7.02 -12.02
CA TRP A 116 0.67 -8.33 -11.38
C TRP A 116 -0.61 -8.44 -10.56
N ALA A 117 -0.79 -7.48 -9.64
CA ALA A 117 -1.97 -7.41 -8.78
C ALA A 117 -2.28 -5.96 -8.42
N THR A 118 -3.54 -5.69 -8.10
CA THR A 118 -3.98 -4.44 -7.51
C THR A 118 -4.71 -4.72 -6.19
N SER A 119 -4.55 -3.83 -5.23
CA SER A 119 -5.13 -3.98 -3.90
C SER A 119 -5.72 -2.67 -3.43
N GLN A 120 -6.88 -2.74 -2.79
CA GLN A 120 -7.44 -1.64 -2.01
C GLN A 120 -7.57 -2.09 -0.57
N VAL A 121 -6.98 -1.34 0.34
CA VAL A 121 -7.08 -1.59 1.77
C VAL A 121 -7.87 -0.50 2.45
N VAL A 122 -8.66 -0.87 3.45
CA VAL A 122 -9.28 0.05 4.40
C VAL A 122 -8.59 -0.14 5.73
N ALA A 123 -8.04 0.95 6.26
CA ALA A 123 -7.27 0.96 7.50
C ALA A 123 -7.85 1.92 8.52
N ILE A 124 -7.55 1.67 9.79
CA ILE A 124 -7.87 2.53 10.93
C ILE A 124 -6.59 2.94 11.65
N THR A 125 -6.66 4.08 12.31
CA THR A 125 -5.67 4.47 13.31
C THR A 125 -6.12 3.96 14.68
N LEU A 126 -5.19 3.38 15.42
CA LEU A 126 -5.43 2.80 16.75
C LEU A 126 -4.64 3.54 17.82
N ASP A 127 -5.30 3.81 18.94
CA ASP A 127 -4.63 3.96 20.24
C ASP A 127 -4.31 2.56 20.76
N LEU A 128 -3.03 2.23 20.83
CA LEU A 128 -2.57 0.89 21.20
C LEU A 128 -2.75 0.60 22.71
N ASP A 129 -2.76 1.63 23.53
CA ASP A 129 -2.95 1.49 24.99
C ASP A 129 -4.43 1.36 25.34
N ALA A 130 -5.27 2.22 24.76
CA ALA A 130 -6.72 2.14 24.92
C ALA A 130 -7.37 1.02 24.08
N ARG A 131 -6.65 0.45 23.10
CA ARG A 131 -7.12 -0.58 22.16
C ARG A 131 -8.40 -0.16 21.42
N LYS A 132 -8.43 1.09 20.98
CA LYS A 132 -9.60 1.68 20.31
C LYS A 132 -9.19 2.38 19.01
N ALA A 133 -10.11 2.34 18.04
CA ALA A 133 -9.98 3.15 16.84
C ALA A 133 -10.17 4.62 17.21
N ILE A 134 -9.23 5.45 16.75
CA ILE A 134 -9.25 6.91 16.93
C ILE A 134 -9.30 7.59 15.56
N PRO A 135 -9.79 8.82 15.47
CA PRO A 135 -9.67 9.60 14.24
C PRO A 135 -8.22 9.70 13.81
N SER A 136 -7.98 9.54 12.51
CA SER A 136 -6.64 9.75 11.95
C SER A 136 -6.24 11.22 12.15
N PRO A 137 -5.02 11.49 12.63
CA PRO A 137 -4.58 12.87 12.80
C PRO A 137 -4.70 13.67 11.51
N PRO A 138 -5.24 14.91 11.53
CA PRO A 138 -5.41 15.72 10.31
C PRO A 138 -4.12 15.87 9.50
N LYS A 139 -3.00 16.09 10.17
CA LYS A 139 -1.68 16.17 9.52
C LYS A 139 -1.31 14.91 8.76
N MET A 140 -1.67 13.74 9.29
CA MET A 140 -1.50 12.47 8.59
C MET A 140 -2.27 12.41 7.28
N LEU A 141 -3.53 12.83 7.30
CA LEU A 141 -4.38 12.80 6.12
C LEU A 141 -3.89 13.77 5.05
N GLU A 142 -3.45 14.97 5.46
CA GLU A 142 -2.81 15.95 4.57
C GLU A 142 -1.53 15.39 3.94
N ASP A 143 -0.67 14.75 4.73
CA ASP A 143 0.57 14.15 4.25
C ASP A 143 0.29 12.97 3.30
N LEU A 144 -0.72 12.14 3.59
CA LEU A 144 -1.14 11.07 2.68
C LEU A 144 -1.68 11.64 1.36
N GLU A 145 -2.48 12.71 1.39
CA GLU A 145 -2.98 13.35 0.18
C GLU A 145 -1.85 13.92 -0.69
N ARG A 146 -0.83 14.48 -0.05
CA ARG A 146 0.36 15.03 -0.72
C ARG A 146 1.29 13.95 -1.27
N LEU A 147 1.55 12.89 -0.49
CA LEU A 147 2.52 11.84 -0.81
C LEU A 147 1.93 10.74 -1.70
N ALA A 148 0.66 10.46 -1.55
CA ALA A 148 -0.05 9.41 -2.27
C ALA A 148 -1.30 9.98 -2.95
N PRO A 149 -1.17 10.87 -3.95
CA PRO A 149 -2.30 11.53 -4.59
C PRO A 149 -3.30 10.51 -5.14
N ARG A 150 -4.57 10.89 -5.14
CA ARG A 150 -5.66 10.01 -5.60
C ARG A 150 -5.58 9.75 -7.09
N GLY A 151 -6.05 8.60 -7.51
CA GLY A 151 -6.20 8.33 -8.94
C GLY A 151 -6.04 6.87 -9.36
N LEU A 152 -5.45 6.02 -8.54
CA LEU A 152 -5.43 4.59 -8.80
C LEU A 152 -6.80 3.96 -8.47
N SER A 153 -7.14 2.89 -9.17
CA SER A 153 -8.32 2.06 -8.97
C SER A 153 -7.95 0.57 -9.01
N LEU A 154 -8.87 -0.29 -8.57
CA LEU A 154 -8.70 -1.76 -8.70
C LEU A 154 -8.86 -2.23 -10.13
#